data_0b7d3a3eacffdb341115c073ea36386f
#
_entry.id   0b7d3a3eacffdb341115c073ea36386f
#
_cell.length_a   1.000
_cell.length_b   1.000
_cell.length_c   1.000
_cell.angle_alpha   90.00
_cell.angle_beta   90.00
_cell.angle_gamma   90.00
#
_symmetry.space_group_name_H-M   'P 1'
#
loop_
_entity.id
_entity.type
_entity.pdbx_description
1 polymer ?
#
loop_
_entity_poly.entity_id
_entity_poly.type
_entity_poly.pdbx_seq_one_letter_code
_entity_poly.pdbx_strand_id
1 'polypeptide(L)'
;MKSARIRIRKAESADVGRMRELIECSVRELQAADYTPAQMEAALEKVVGVDSQLIADGTYFVAEVRTSSAHPEAGQPSGRKDSGVGWVLAGCGGWSKRKTLFGGDHWSGRENALVDPKHDAAKIRAFFVHPAWARRGIGSKILEACEIAASTAGFTSFELGATLTGAKLFKERGYVEAEKIEVAVKSGISLPVIRMVKRP
;
A
#
# COMPACT_ATOMS: atom_id res chain seq x y z
N MET A 1 10.73 25.29 6.60
CA MET A 1 11.05 23.84 6.75
C MET A 1 11.46 23.29 5.38
N LYS A 2 12.69 22.78 5.19
CA LYS A 2 13.09 22.17 3.91
C LYS A 2 12.22 20.92 3.68
N SER A 3 11.52 20.88 2.56
CA SER A 3 10.73 19.71 2.16
C SER A 3 11.65 18.49 2.07
N ALA A 4 11.31 17.42 2.77
CA ALA A 4 12.07 16.17 2.69
C ALA A 4 12.04 15.67 1.24
N ARG A 5 13.21 15.34 0.70
CA ARG A 5 13.32 14.84 -0.68
C ARG A 5 12.74 13.42 -0.74
N ILE A 6 11.68 13.24 -1.51
CA ILE A 6 11.01 11.95 -1.71
C ILE A 6 11.39 11.41 -3.09
N ARG A 7 11.71 10.12 -3.20
CA ARG A 7 11.82 9.42 -4.48
C ARG A 7 10.88 8.22 -4.51
N ILE A 8 10.33 7.92 -5.69
CA ILE A 8 9.55 6.73 -5.96
C ILE A 8 10.37 5.83 -6.88
N ARG A 9 10.44 4.55 -6.57
CA ARG A 9 11.05 3.54 -7.43
C ARG A 9 10.27 2.22 -7.36
N LYS A 10 10.51 1.33 -8.29
CA LYS A 10 9.99 -0.04 -8.21
C LYS A 10 10.57 -0.75 -6.99
N ALA A 11 9.73 -1.56 -6.36
CA ALA A 11 10.16 -2.45 -5.29
C ALA A 11 10.94 -3.64 -5.85
N GLU A 12 11.92 -4.10 -5.09
CA GLU A 12 12.75 -5.25 -5.39
C GLU A 12 12.61 -6.31 -4.29
N SER A 13 13.02 -7.54 -4.55
CA SER A 13 12.97 -8.62 -3.54
C SER A 13 13.75 -8.27 -2.27
N ALA A 14 14.81 -7.48 -2.38
CA ALA A 14 15.58 -6.99 -1.23
C ALA A 14 14.79 -6.03 -0.30
N ASP A 15 13.68 -5.46 -0.79
CA ASP A 15 12.83 -4.55 0.00
C ASP A 15 11.85 -5.29 0.90
N VAL A 16 11.58 -6.58 0.65
CA VAL A 16 10.50 -7.37 1.28
C VAL A 16 10.54 -7.29 2.81
N GLY A 17 11.73 -7.43 3.41
CA GLY A 17 11.87 -7.36 4.88
C GLY A 17 11.42 -6.01 5.42
N ARG A 18 11.96 -4.91 4.85
CA ARG A 18 11.61 -3.54 5.25
C ARG A 18 10.14 -3.18 4.96
N MET A 19 9.59 -3.70 3.86
CA MET A 19 8.17 -3.51 3.53
C MET A 19 7.27 -4.21 4.54
N ARG A 20 7.62 -5.41 5.00
CA ARG A 20 6.86 -6.13 6.03
C ARG A 20 6.79 -5.33 7.33
N GLU A 21 7.92 -4.85 7.83
CA GLU A 21 7.99 -4.00 9.02
C GLU A 21 7.16 -2.72 8.87
N LEU A 22 7.27 -2.05 7.72
CA LEU A 22 6.47 -0.86 7.41
C LEU A 22 4.97 -1.14 7.41
N ILE A 23 4.54 -2.25 6.80
CA ILE A 23 3.13 -2.66 6.73
C ILE A 23 2.59 -2.91 8.13
N GLU A 24 3.32 -3.64 8.96
CA GLU A 24 2.92 -3.92 10.35
C GLU A 24 2.77 -2.64 11.18
N CYS A 25 3.75 -1.74 11.14
CA CYS A 25 3.66 -0.44 11.81
C CYS A 25 2.47 0.39 11.29
N SER A 26 2.30 0.44 9.96
CA SER A 26 1.20 1.17 9.32
C SER A 26 -0.17 0.69 9.79
N VAL A 27 -0.37 -0.64 9.84
CA VAL A 27 -1.65 -1.22 10.28
C VAL A 27 -1.90 -0.93 11.75
N ARG A 28 -0.93 -1.23 12.63
CA ARG A 28 -1.14 -1.11 14.08
C ARG A 28 -1.29 0.33 14.55
N GLU A 29 -0.60 1.29 13.92
CA GLU A 29 -0.63 2.68 14.38
C GLU A 29 -1.64 3.55 13.63
N LEU A 30 -1.69 3.47 12.29
CA LEU A 30 -2.55 4.37 11.53
C LEU A 30 -4.00 3.91 11.45
N GLN A 31 -4.28 2.63 11.64
CA GLN A 31 -5.64 2.09 11.55
C GLN A 31 -6.33 1.93 12.92
N ALA A 32 -5.65 2.20 14.01
CA ALA A 32 -6.15 2.01 15.37
C ALA A 32 -7.40 2.85 15.74
N ALA A 33 -7.67 3.93 15.00
CA ALA A 33 -8.87 4.74 15.18
C ALA A 33 -10.12 4.14 14.52
N ASP A 34 -9.94 3.26 13.52
CA ASP A 34 -11.01 2.75 12.67
C ASP A 34 -11.26 1.25 12.85
N TYR A 35 -10.27 0.52 13.40
CA TYR A 35 -10.33 -0.93 13.60
C TYR A 35 -9.91 -1.32 15.02
N THR A 36 -10.53 -2.37 15.53
CA THR A 36 -10.13 -2.94 16.83
C THR A 36 -8.77 -3.64 16.72
N PRO A 37 -8.04 -3.81 17.86
CA PRO A 37 -6.79 -4.59 17.87
C PRO A 37 -6.97 -6.00 17.30
N ALA A 38 -8.08 -6.68 17.62
CA ALA A 38 -8.38 -8.01 17.10
C ALA A 38 -8.54 -8.04 15.57
N GLN A 39 -9.18 -7.02 15.00
CA GLN A 39 -9.31 -6.87 13.53
C GLN A 39 -7.95 -6.62 12.89
N MET A 40 -7.12 -5.74 13.45
CA MET A 40 -5.79 -5.43 12.92
C MET A 40 -4.86 -6.65 12.92
N GLU A 41 -4.82 -7.41 14.02
CA GLU A 41 -3.99 -8.62 14.09
C GLU A 41 -4.52 -9.72 13.14
N ALA A 42 -5.84 -9.92 13.06
CA ALA A 42 -6.42 -10.86 12.12
C ALA A 42 -6.17 -10.44 10.65
N ALA A 43 -6.18 -9.14 10.37
CA ALA A 43 -5.84 -8.61 9.05
C ALA A 43 -4.37 -8.90 8.69
N LEU A 44 -3.43 -8.64 9.59
CA LEU A 44 -2.01 -8.94 9.41
C LEU A 44 -1.74 -10.43 9.22
N GLU A 45 -2.50 -11.28 9.91
CA GLU A 45 -2.36 -12.73 9.80
C GLU A 45 -2.90 -13.27 8.47
N LYS A 46 -4.02 -12.75 7.95
CA LYS A 46 -4.80 -13.39 6.88
C LYS A 46 -4.93 -12.61 5.59
N VAL A 47 -4.81 -11.30 5.62
CA VAL A 47 -5.15 -10.44 4.48
C VAL A 47 -4.01 -9.53 4.07
N VAL A 48 -3.54 -8.69 4.97
CA VAL A 48 -2.57 -7.64 4.65
C VAL A 48 -1.13 -8.13 4.76
N GLY A 49 -0.32 -7.77 3.77
CA GLY A 49 1.09 -8.15 3.74
C GLY A 49 1.75 -7.70 2.45
N VAL A 50 2.98 -8.11 2.27
CA VAL A 50 3.68 -7.93 1.00
C VAL A 50 2.99 -8.76 -0.08
N ASP A 51 2.96 -8.25 -1.29
CA ASP A 51 2.47 -8.94 -2.47
C ASP A 51 3.64 -9.19 -3.43
N SER A 52 4.21 -10.39 -3.38
CA SER A 52 5.32 -10.80 -4.21
C SER A 52 4.99 -10.80 -5.71
N GLN A 53 3.70 -11.02 -6.06
CA GLN A 53 3.26 -10.96 -7.44
C GLN A 53 3.37 -9.55 -8.02
N LEU A 54 3.10 -8.50 -7.24
CA LEU A 54 3.31 -7.11 -7.69
C LEU A 54 4.80 -6.81 -7.91
N ILE A 55 5.69 -7.40 -7.11
CA ILE A 55 7.15 -7.28 -7.32
C ILE A 55 7.54 -7.99 -8.62
N ALA A 56 7.09 -9.23 -8.81
CA ALA A 56 7.37 -10.02 -10.01
C ALA A 56 6.82 -9.35 -11.29
N ASP A 57 5.64 -8.76 -11.22
CA ASP A 57 5.02 -8.02 -12.33
C ASP A 57 5.69 -6.64 -12.57
N GLY A 58 6.59 -6.19 -11.68
CA GLY A 58 7.24 -4.87 -11.75
C GLY A 58 6.29 -3.68 -11.55
N THR A 59 5.21 -3.90 -10.79
CA THR A 59 4.11 -2.95 -10.57
C THR A 59 3.96 -2.51 -9.12
N TYR A 60 4.87 -2.93 -8.22
CA TYR A 60 4.96 -2.47 -6.85
C TYR A 60 5.95 -1.32 -6.76
N PHE A 61 5.58 -0.24 -6.10
CA PHE A 61 6.43 0.93 -5.87
C PHE A 61 6.71 1.11 -4.39
N VAL A 62 7.90 1.65 -4.11
CA VAL A 62 8.29 2.11 -2.79
C VAL A 62 8.61 3.61 -2.83
N ALA A 63 8.20 4.30 -1.77
CA ALA A 63 8.59 5.69 -1.52
C ALA A 63 9.70 5.71 -0.49
N GLU A 64 10.79 6.40 -0.81
CA GLU A 64 11.89 6.61 0.11
C GLU A 64 12.07 8.09 0.37
N VAL A 65 12.40 8.42 1.61
CA VAL A 65 12.65 9.79 2.06
C VAL A 65 14.11 9.93 2.43
N ARG A 66 14.74 11.01 1.97
CA ARG A 66 16.12 11.33 2.34
C ARG A 66 16.15 11.98 3.72
N THR A 67 16.83 11.34 4.66
CA THR A 67 17.08 11.90 6.00
C THR A 67 18.47 12.51 6.05
N SER A 68 18.60 13.74 6.55
CA SER A 68 19.88 14.26 7.01
C SER A 68 20.11 13.69 8.40
N SER A 69 21.18 12.95 8.60
CA SER A 69 21.61 12.26 9.82
C SER A 69 20.93 12.68 11.13
N ALA A 70 20.52 11.68 11.93
CA ALA A 70 20.00 11.75 13.30
C ALA A 70 18.46 11.69 13.46
N HIS A 71 17.82 10.64 12.93
CA HIS A 71 16.63 10.10 13.59
C HIS A 71 16.96 8.66 14.02
N PRO A 72 17.16 8.41 15.34
CA PRO A 72 17.54 7.08 15.83
C PRO A 72 16.39 6.07 15.95
N GLU A 73 15.18 6.34 15.50
CA GLU A 73 14.05 5.43 15.74
C GLU A 73 13.11 5.27 14.55
N ALA A 74 13.53 4.47 13.57
CA ALA A 74 12.62 3.77 12.67
C ALA A 74 13.33 2.54 12.09
N GLY A 75 13.29 1.41 12.82
CA GLY A 75 13.53 0.07 12.25
C GLY A 75 14.87 -0.13 11.54
N GLN A 76 16.02 0.18 12.17
CA GLN A 76 17.31 -0.33 11.70
C GLN A 76 17.69 -1.61 12.45
N PRO A 77 18.02 -2.70 11.75
CA PRO A 77 18.68 -3.82 12.40
C PRO A 77 20.01 -3.34 12.95
N SER A 78 20.26 -3.61 14.24
CA SER A 78 21.48 -3.34 14.98
C SER A 78 22.69 -3.87 14.23
N GLY A 79 23.55 -2.99 13.65
CA GLY A 79 24.81 -3.43 13.12
C GLY A 79 25.54 -2.57 12.10
N ARG A 80 25.05 -1.44 11.63
CA ARG A 80 25.84 -0.53 10.79
C ARG A 80 25.77 0.90 11.30
N LYS A 81 26.89 1.35 11.85
CA LYS A 81 27.21 2.77 12.03
C LYS A 81 27.54 3.35 10.66
N ASP A 82 26.50 3.72 9.89
CA ASP A 82 26.67 4.61 8.75
C ASP A 82 26.22 6.00 9.17
N SER A 83 27.19 6.83 9.52
CA SER A 83 27.05 8.27 9.67
C SER A 83 26.89 8.92 8.28
N GLY A 84 25.83 8.57 7.56
CA GLY A 84 25.56 9.03 6.20
C GLY A 84 24.10 9.37 5.97
N VAL A 85 23.89 10.43 5.22
CA VAL A 85 22.60 10.80 4.64
C VAL A 85 22.03 9.58 3.91
N GLY A 86 21.01 8.92 4.49
CA GLY A 86 20.42 7.69 3.99
C GLY A 86 19.04 7.88 3.39
N TRP A 87 18.60 6.90 2.58
CA TRP A 87 17.22 6.79 2.14
C TRP A 87 16.47 5.81 3.04
N VAL A 88 15.36 6.27 3.63
CA VAL A 88 14.51 5.47 4.53
C VAL A 88 13.22 5.15 3.79
N LEU A 89 12.78 3.89 3.88
CA LEU A 89 11.50 3.43 3.33
C LEU A 89 10.35 4.08 4.11
N ALA A 90 9.52 4.84 3.41
CA ALA A 90 8.46 5.63 4.01
C ALA A 90 7.05 5.24 3.57
N GLY A 91 6.93 4.42 2.52
CA GLY A 91 5.66 3.91 2.04
C GLY A 91 5.84 2.92 0.90
N CYS A 92 4.79 2.15 0.63
CA CYS A 92 4.68 1.27 -0.53
C CYS A 92 3.25 1.26 -1.06
N GLY A 93 3.10 0.86 -2.32
CA GLY A 93 1.80 0.70 -2.97
C GLY A 93 1.99 0.27 -4.42
N GLY A 94 1.03 -0.46 -4.95
CA GLY A 94 1.15 -1.00 -6.28
C GLY A 94 -0.16 -0.99 -7.07
N TRP A 95 -0.04 -1.39 -8.32
CA TRP A 95 -1.17 -1.65 -9.18
C TRP A 95 -1.07 -3.04 -9.81
N SER A 96 -2.19 -3.61 -10.24
CA SER A 96 -2.23 -4.94 -10.82
C SER A 96 -3.15 -5.00 -12.03
N LYS A 97 -2.70 -5.73 -13.04
CA LYS A 97 -3.49 -6.17 -14.20
C LYS A 97 -4.20 -7.50 -13.96
N ARG A 98 -4.41 -7.88 -12.70
CA ARG A 98 -5.05 -9.13 -12.29
C ARG A 98 -6.33 -8.83 -11.52
N LYS A 99 -7.24 -9.80 -11.45
CA LYS A 99 -8.56 -9.63 -10.83
C LYS A 99 -8.53 -9.40 -9.32
N THR A 100 -7.49 -9.88 -8.62
CA THR A 100 -7.37 -9.72 -7.16
C THR A 100 -7.48 -8.26 -6.75
N LEU A 101 -8.52 -7.92 -6.00
CA LEU A 101 -8.80 -6.55 -5.57
C LEU A 101 -7.96 -6.10 -4.37
N PHE A 102 -7.71 -6.97 -3.39
CA PHE A 102 -6.92 -6.72 -2.20
C PHE A 102 -6.25 -8.01 -1.68
N GLY A 103 -5.40 -7.86 -0.67
CA GLY A 103 -4.72 -8.96 0.00
C GLY A 103 -3.27 -9.17 -0.45
N GLY A 104 -2.41 -9.60 0.49
CA GLY A 104 -1.02 -9.99 0.26
C GLY A 104 -0.87 -11.45 -0.16
N ASP A 105 0.34 -11.98 -0.04
CA ASP A 105 0.67 -13.35 -0.51
C ASP A 105 -0.13 -14.44 0.19
N HIS A 106 -0.45 -14.28 1.46
CA HIS A 106 -1.20 -15.26 2.27
C HIS A 106 -2.72 -15.13 2.18
N TRP A 107 -3.24 -14.18 1.40
CA TRP A 107 -4.69 -14.04 1.21
C TRP A 107 -5.25 -15.16 0.32
N SER A 108 -6.17 -15.94 0.88
CA SER A 108 -6.79 -17.09 0.17
C SER A 108 -7.75 -16.69 -0.96
N GLY A 109 -8.30 -15.48 -0.92
CA GLY A 109 -9.22 -14.94 -1.94
C GLY A 109 -8.54 -14.36 -3.18
N ARG A 110 -7.28 -14.74 -3.47
CA ARG A 110 -6.56 -14.25 -4.65
C ARG A 110 -7.09 -14.87 -5.94
N GLU A 111 -7.26 -14.02 -6.95
CA GLU A 111 -7.61 -14.43 -8.31
C GLU A 111 -6.57 -13.86 -9.28
N ASN A 112 -5.70 -14.73 -9.80
CA ASN A 112 -4.55 -14.34 -10.61
C ASN A 112 -4.85 -14.12 -12.10
N ALA A 113 -6.10 -14.34 -12.54
CA ALA A 113 -6.50 -14.11 -13.92
C ALA A 113 -6.25 -12.64 -14.32
N LEU A 114 -5.76 -12.46 -15.53
CA LEU A 114 -5.53 -11.13 -16.11
C LEU A 114 -6.86 -10.46 -16.44
N VAL A 115 -6.88 -9.13 -16.39
CA VAL A 115 -7.98 -8.29 -16.81
C VAL A 115 -7.63 -7.60 -18.14
N ASP A 116 -8.65 -7.28 -18.93
CA ASP A 116 -8.50 -6.59 -20.21
C ASP A 116 -8.52 -5.07 -20.01
N PRO A 117 -7.45 -4.35 -20.35
CA PRO A 117 -7.40 -2.88 -20.22
C PRO A 117 -8.51 -2.12 -20.93
N LYS A 118 -9.12 -2.71 -21.98
CA LYS A 118 -10.20 -2.09 -22.74
C LYS A 118 -11.56 -2.11 -22.02
N HIS A 119 -11.74 -3.05 -21.13
CA HIS A 119 -13.05 -3.34 -20.51
C HIS A 119 -13.00 -3.29 -18.98
N ASP A 120 -11.83 -3.55 -18.39
CA ASP A 120 -11.67 -3.71 -16.95
C ASP A 120 -10.87 -2.56 -16.34
N ALA A 121 -11.03 -2.36 -15.03
CA ALA A 121 -10.22 -1.43 -14.25
C ALA A 121 -8.93 -2.08 -13.74
N ALA A 122 -7.82 -1.33 -13.77
CA ALA A 122 -6.60 -1.72 -13.04
C ALA A 122 -6.86 -1.72 -11.54
N LYS A 123 -6.30 -2.69 -10.82
CA LYS A 123 -6.45 -2.77 -9.36
C LYS A 123 -5.32 -1.98 -8.68
N ILE A 124 -5.67 -0.98 -7.88
CA ILE A 124 -4.73 -0.27 -7.01
C ILE A 124 -4.75 -0.98 -5.66
N ARG A 125 -3.59 -1.43 -5.16
CA ARG A 125 -3.57 -2.29 -3.99
C ARG A 125 -2.26 -2.23 -3.19
N ALA A 126 -2.27 -2.83 -1.99
CA ALA A 126 -1.12 -2.95 -1.10
C ALA A 126 -0.48 -1.59 -0.71
N PHE A 127 -1.34 -0.61 -0.37
CA PHE A 127 -0.95 0.76 -0.02
C PHE A 127 -0.73 0.91 1.48
N PHE A 128 0.50 1.25 1.85
CA PHE A 128 0.88 1.50 3.25
C PHE A 128 1.87 2.66 3.34
N VAL A 129 1.76 3.44 4.40
CA VAL A 129 2.66 4.56 4.70
C VAL A 129 3.17 4.38 6.13
N HIS A 130 4.47 4.54 6.35
CA HIS A 130 5.05 4.47 7.69
C HIS A 130 4.51 5.62 8.55
N PRO A 131 4.09 5.38 9.81
CA PRO A 131 3.47 6.40 10.68
C PRO A 131 4.28 7.69 10.80
N ALA A 132 5.59 7.60 10.99
CA ALA A 132 6.45 8.78 11.10
C ALA A 132 6.45 9.68 9.85
N TRP A 133 6.00 9.16 8.70
CA TRP A 133 5.95 9.87 7.42
C TRP A 133 4.52 10.09 6.90
N ALA A 134 3.51 9.75 7.69
CA ALA A 134 2.11 9.95 7.33
C ALA A 134 1.78 11.45 7.15
N ARG A 135 0.75 11.74 6.35
CA ARG A 135 0.24 13.11 6.09
C ARG A 135 1.25 14.06 5.42
N ARG A 136 2.29 13.53 4.79
CA ARG A 136 3.31 14.29 4.04
C ARG A 136 3.24 14.08 2.52
N GLY A 137 2.10 13.61 2.00
CA GLY A 137 1.86 13.42 0.58
C GLY A 137 2.48 12.14 -0.02
N ILE A 138 3.06 11.24 0.80
CA ILE A 138 3.70 10.01 0.32
C ILE A 138 2.70 9.10 -0.38
N GLY A 139 1.55 8.82 0.24
CA GLY A 139 0.50 8.01 -0.38
C GLY A 139 0.03 8.57 -1.71
N SER A 140 -0.12 9.90 -1.82
CA SER A 140 -0.48 10.57 -3.08
C SER A 140 0.55 10.37 -4.19
N LYS A 141 1.84 10.45 -3.86
CA LYS A 141 2.92 10.25 -4.85
C LYS A 141 3.02 8.79 -5.33
N ILE A 142 2.78 7.83 -4.43
CA ILE A 142 2.74 6.41 -4.79
C ILE A 142 1.53 6.17 -5.70
N LEU A 143 0.35 6.71 -5.36
CA LEU A 143 -0.86 6.57 -6.16
C LEU A 143 -0.69 7.13 -7.56
N GLU A 144 -0.12 8.32 -7.68
CA GLU A 144 0.20 8.96 -8.96
C GLU A 144 1.11 8.07 -9.82
N ALA A 145 2.16 7.50 -9.23
CA ALA A 145 3.06 6.58 -9.93
C ALA A 145 2.34 5.30 -10.41
N CYS A 146 1.43 4.75 -9.60
CA CYS A 146 0.61 3.60 -9.97
C CYS A 146 -0.36 3.93 -11.11
N GLU A 147 -1.07 5.05 -11.03
CA GLU A 147 -2.02 5.48 -12.06
C GLU A 147 -1.31 5.75 -13.39
N ILE A 148 -0.17 6.43 -13.38
CA ILE A 148 0.65 6.67 -14.59
C ILE A 148 1.10 5.33 -15.21
N ALA A 149 1.62 4.41 -14.40
CA ALA A 149 2.10 3.13 -14.89
C ALA A 149 0.94 2.26 -15.45
N ALA A 150 -0.21 2.22 -14.79
CA ALA A 150 -1.38 1.50 -15.26
C ALA A 150 -1.96 2.13 -16.53
N SER A 151 -2.01 3.46 -16.62
CA SER A 151 -2.44 4.17 -17.83
C SER A 151 -1.50 3.90 -19.01
N THR A 152 -0.19 3.85 -18.77
CA THR A 152 0.81 3.47 -19.79
C THR A 152 0.59 2.03 -20.29
N ALA A 153 0.05 1.14 -19.43
CA ALA A 153 -0.33 -0.22 -19.80
C ALA A 153 -1.72 -0.32 -20.48
N GLY A 154 -2.38 0.81 -20.76
CA GLY A 154 -3.62 0.90 -21.51
C GLY A 154 -4.90 0.97 -20.66
N PHE A 155 -4.79 1.00 -19.32
CA PHE A 155 -5.95 1.13 -18.46
C PHE A 155 -6.43 2.59 -18.38
N THR A 156 -7.74 2.80 -18.44
CA THR A 156 -8.38 4.11 -18.32
C THR A 156 -9.20 4.26 -17.03
N SER A 157 -9.42 3.18 -16.31
CA SER A 157 -10.16 3.15 -15.06
C SER A 157 -9.40 2.36 -13.99
N PHE A 158 -9.68 2.70 -12.73
CA PHE A 158 -9.00 2.13 -11.57
C PHE A 158 -10.01 1.72 -10.52
N GLU A 159 -9.73 0.63 -9.79
CA GLU A 159 -10.49 0.25 -8.61
C GLU A 159 -9.59 -0.28 -7.50
N LEU A 160 -10.08 -0.21 -6.28
CA LEU A 160 -9.36 -0.65 -5.09
C LEU A 160 -10.31 -1.04 -3.96
N GLY A 161 -9.79 -1.83 -3.02
CA GLY A 161 -10.40 -2.04 -1.72
C GLY A 161 -9.68 -1.15 -0.69
N ALA A 162 -10.31 -0.07 -0.29
CA ALA A 162 -9.78 0.84 0.71
C ALA A 162 -10.11 0.35 2.11
N THR A 163 -9.15 0.45 3.04
CA THR A 163 -9.48 0.46 4.47
C THR A 163 -10.25 1.73 4.81
N LEU A 164 -11.00 1.73 5.93
CA LEU A 164 -11.70 2.94 6.41
C LEU A 164 -10.74 4.11 6.54
N THR A 165 -9.57 3.86 7.10
CA THR A 165 -8.48 4.85 7.26
C THR A 165 -7.96 5.38 5.92
N GLY A 166 -7.81 4.52 4.93
CA GLY A 166 -7.27 4.85 3.61
C GLY A 166 -8.26 5.59 2.70
N ALA A 167 -9.56 5.42 2.89
CA ALA A 167 -10.61 5.91 2.00
C ALA A 167 -10.53 7.42 1.74
N LYS A 168 -10.13 8.21 2.75
CA LYS A 168 -10.00 9.67 2.63
C LYS A 168 -8.98 10.05 1.55
N LEU A 169 -7.82 9.39 1.51
CA LEU A 169 -6.79 9.64 0.50
C LEU A 169 -7.35 9.45 -0.91
N PHE A 170 -8.06 8.36 -1.12
CA PHE A 170 -8.59 8.01 -2.44
C PHE A 170 -9.72 8.93 -2.87
N LYS A 171 -10.62 9.32 -1.95
CA LYS A 171 -11.65 10.35 -2.22
C LYS A 171 -11.04 11.66 -2.68
N GLU A 172 -10.00 12.14 -1.99
CA GLU A 172 -9.27 13.37 -2.35
C GLU A 172 -8.58 13.26 -3.73
N ARG A 173 -8.44 12.05 -4.27
CA ARG A 173 -7.83 11.76 -5.58
C ARG A 173 -8.84 11.35 -6.67
N GLY A 174 -10.13 11.58 -6.41
CA GLY A 174 -11.20 11.39 -7.39
C GLY A 174 -11.80 9.99 -7.44
N TYR A 175 -11.47 9.12 -6.46
CA TYR A 175 -12.17 7.84 -6.32
C TYR A 175 -13.51 8.04 -5.62
N VAL A 176 -14.53 7.33 -6.10
CA VAL A 176 -15.86 7.29 -5.49
C VAL A 176 -16.14 5.94 -4.87
N GLU A 177 -16.88 5.93 -3.77
CA GLU A 177 -17.32 4.68 -3.13
C GLU A 177 -18.33 3.96 -4.04
N ALA A 178 -18.10 2.68 -4.28
CA ALA A 178 -18.99 1.83 -5.07
C ALA A 178 -19.73 0.82 -4.19
N GLU A 179 -19.05 0.26 -3.18
CA GLU A 179 -19.59 -0.81 -2.35
C GLU A 179 -18.86 -0.87 -1.00
N LYS A 180 -19.56 -1.29 0.07
CA LYS A 180 -18.98 -1.68 1.34
C LYS A 180 -18.92 -3.21 1.40
N ILE A 181 -17.73 -3.75 1.73
CA ILE A 181 -17.45 -5.18 1.75
C ILE A 181 -17.06 -5.58 3.16
N GLU A 182 -17.67 -6.62 3.72
CA GLU A 182 -17.22 -7.25 4.96
C GLU A 182 -16.35 -8.45 4.63
N VAL A 183 -15.05 -8.32 4.86
CA VAL A 183 -14.06 -9.36 4.59
C VAL A 183 -13.94 -10.26 5.81
N ALA A 184 -14.44 -11.48 5.73
CA ALA A 184 -14.27 -12.47 6.79
C ALA A 184 -12.79 -12.86 6.92
N VAL A 185 -12.19 -12.65 8.09
CA VAL A 185 -10.76 -12.92 8.35
C VAL A 185 -10.54 -14.03 9.34
N LYS A 186 -11.42 -14.16 10.34
CA LYS A 186 -11.37 -15.19 11.38
C LYS A 186 -12.80 -15.45 11.87
N SER A 187 -13.05 -16.59 12.56
CA SER A 187 -14.36 -16.86 13.11
C SER A 187 -14.87 -15.68 13.97
N GLY A 188 -15.98 -15.09 13.57
CA GLY A 188 -16.61 -13.95 14.26
C GLY A 188 -15.89 -12.60 14.09
N ILE A 189 -14.84 -12.51 13.25
CA ILE A 189 -14.14 -11.25 12.95
C ILE A 189 -14.20 -10.96 11.47
N SER A 190 -14.75 -9.79 11.09
CA SER A 190 -14.71 -9.24 9.74
C SER A 190 -14.00 -7.90 9.70
N LEU A 191 -13.53 -7.55 8.52
CA LEU A 191 -12.92 -6.25 8.22
C LEU A 191 -13.84 -5.50 7.25
N PRO A 192 -14.39 -4.35 7.65
CA PRO A 192 -15.04 -3.46 6.72
C PRO A 192 -14.02 -2.85 5.74
N VAL A 193 -14.27 -3.02 4.47
CA VAL A 193 -13.47 -2.50 3.35
C VAL A 193 -14.41 -1.76 2.39
N ILE A 194 -13.96 -0.66 1.83
CA ILE A 194 -14.75 0.12 0.87
C ILE A 194 -14.16 -0.13 -0.53
N ARG A 195 -14.94 -0.74 -1.41
CA ARG A 195 -14.59 -0.77 -2.82
C ARG A 195 -14.78 0.62 -3.42
N MET A 196 -13.73 1.15 -3.99
CA MET A 196 -13.71 2.47 -4.60
C MET A 196 -13.27 2.39 -6.05
N VAL A 197 -13.84 3.26 -6.89
CA VAL A 197 -13.57 3.29 -8.33
C VAL A 197 -13.25 4.71 -8.79
N LYS A 198 -12.36 4.81 -9.79
CA LYS A 198 -12.08 6.04 -10.51
C LYS A 198 -12.21 5.75 -12.01
N ARG A 199 -13.05 6.52 -12.67
CA ARG A 199 -13.27 6.45 -14.12
C ARG A 199 -12.73 7.72 -14.77
N PRO A 200 -12.50 7.72 -16.12
CA PRO A 200 -12.10 8.91 -16.85
C PRO A 200 -12.99 10.11 -16.61
#